data_c9e4d46939fdea17573012b1a2692f05
#
_entry.id   c9e4d46939fdea17573012b1a2692f05
#
_cell.length_a   1.000
_cell.length_b   1.000
_cell.length_c   1.000
_cell.angle_alpha   90.00
_cell.angle_beta   90.00
_cell.angle_gamma   90.00
#
_symmetry.space_group_name_H-M   'P 1'
#
loop_
_entity.id
_entity.type
_entity.pdbx_description
1 polymer ?
#
loop_
_entity_poly.entity_id
_entity_poly.type
_entity_poly.pdbx_seq_one_letter_code
_entity_poly.pdbx_strand_id
1 'polypeptide(L)'
;MLSKNLLHRRIRQFALETPDWATAIRYHSKPDEKHDLTLIARRVYGLPNEWPIIMASAGLQSVDEPLNEQLLVLPTLSQLQTLKRELGVI
;
A
#
# COMPACT_ATOMS: atom_id res chain seq x y z
N MET A 1 16.28 7.35 2.47
CA MET A 1 15.84 7.13 3.87
C MET A 1 14.67 8.02 4.23
N LEU A 2 14.87 9.34 4.28
CA LEU A 2 13.77 10.26 4.52
C LEU A 2 12.67 10.12 3.48
N SER A 3 13.06 9.95 2.21
CA SER A 3 12.10 9.79 1.12
C SER A 3 11.20 8.56 1.31
N LYS A 4 11.74 7.44 1.80
CA LYS A 4 10.95 6.24 2.05
C LYS A 4 9.98 6.44 3.21
N ASN A 5 10.39 7.14 4.26
CA ASN A 5 9.53 7.46 5.39
C ASN A 5 8.39 8.39 4.95
N LEU A 6 8.70 9.38 4.12
CA LEU A 6 7.71 10.27 3.57
C LEU A 6 6.72 9.53 2.67
N LEU A 7 7.22 8.60 1.85
CA LEU A 7 6.36 7.79 1.00
C LEU A 7 5.41 6.95 1.85
N HIS A 8 5.91 6.32 2.90
CA HIS A 8 5.08 5.52 3.81
C HIS A 8 3.93 6.36 4.38
N ARG A 9 4.24 7.58 4.86
CA ARG A 9 3.24 8.49 5.40
C ARG A 9 2.21 8.91 4.35
N ARG A 10 2.67 9.21 3.15
CA ARG A 10 1.78 9.62 2.06
C ARG A 10 0.84 8.49 1.65
N ILE A 11 1.34 7.27 1.61
CA ILE A 11 0.50 6.11 1.29
C ILE A 11 -0.55 5.90 2.37
N ARG A 12 -0.17 6.01 3.65
CA ARG A 12 -1.12 5.88 4.74
C ARG A 12 -2.17 6.99 4.69
N GLN A 13 -1.75 8.22 4.42
CA GLN A 13 -2.64 9.35 4.26
C GLN A 13 -3.61 9.12 3.11
N PHE A 14 -3.11 8.63 1.98
CA PHE A 14 -3.94 8.29 0.82
C PHE A 14 -5.02 7.28 1.22
N ALA A 15 -4.63 6.22 1.94
CA ALA A 15 -5.56 5.18 2.35
C ALA A 15 -6.66 5.71 3.27
N LEU A 16 -6.32 6.65 4.14
CA LEU A 16 -7.28 7.20 5.11
C LEU A 16 -8.18 8.28 4.54
N GLU A 17 -7.68 9.06 3.57
CA GLU A 17 -8.37 10.25 3.09
C GLU A 17 -9.05 10.09 1.74
N THR A 18 -8.78 9.01 1.00
CA THR A 18 -9.39 8.81 -0.31
C THR A 18 -10.88 8.52 -0.16
N PRO A 19 -11.75 9.38 -0.70
CA PRO A 19 -13.19 9.14 -0.61
C PRO A 19 -13.64 8.03 -1.55
N ASP A 20 -14.81 7.48 -1.28
CA ASP A 20 -15.34 6.32 -2.03
C ASP A 20 -15.47 6.57 -3.53
N TRP A 21 -15.70 7.82 -3.93
CA TRP A 21 -15.88 8.18 -5.33
C TRP A 21 -14.57 8.46 -6.07
N ALA A 22 -13.46 8.56 -5.35
CA ALA A 22 -12.17 8.87 -5.96
C ALA A 22 -11.52 7.62 -6.54
N THR A 23 -10.66 7.81 -7.54
CA THR A 23 -9.92 6.73 -8.18
C THR A 23 -8.92 6.12 -7.22
N ALA A 24 -9.03 4.82 -7.00
CA ALA A 24 -8.12 4.05 -6.15
C ALA A 24 -8.37 2.56 -6.39
N ILE A 25 -7.44 1.72 -5.96
CA ILE A 25 -7.65 0.28 -5.92
C ILE A 25 -8.24 -0.05 -4.57
N ARG A 26 -9.35 -0.77 -4.56
CA ARG A 26 -9.98 -1.25 -3.34
C ARG A 26 -9.93 -2.75 -3.33
N TYR A 27 -9.16 -3.30 -2.41
CA TYR A 27 -8.86 -4.72 -2.37
C TYR A 27 -9.17 -5.28 -0.98
N HIS A 28 -10.02 -6.31 -0.94
CA HIS A 28 -10.29 -7.03 0.30
C HIS A 28 -9.21 -8.08 0.49
N SER A 29 -8.45 -7.95 1.57
CA SER A 29 -7.41 -8.93 1.88
C SER A 29 -8.03 -10.29 2.22
N LYS A 30 -7.26 -11.35 1.96
CA LYS A 30 -7.71 -12.75 2.09
C LYS A 30 -6.95 -13.44 3.22
N PRO A 31 -7.50 -14.54 3.76
CA PRO A 31 -6.85 -15.23 4.88
C PRO A 31 -5.42 -15.68 4.61
N ASP A 32 -5.11 -16.11 3.38
CA ASP A 32 -3.76 -16.56 3.04
C ASP A 32 -2.76 -15.41 2.94
N GLU A 33 -3.23 -14.19 2.98
CA GLU A 33 -2.37 -13.00 2.90
C GLU A 33 -2.00 -12.43 4.27
N LYS A 34 -2.53 -13.02 5.34
CA LYS A 34 -2.37 -12.49 6.69
C LYS A 34 -0.91 -12.28 7.09
N HIS A 35 -0.03 -13.16 6.67
CA HIS A 35 1.40 -13.11 7.01
C HIS A 35 2.30 -12.94 5.78
N ASP A 36 1.73 -12.55 4.64
CA ASP A 36 2.50 -12.41 3.40
C ASP A 36 2.00 -11.24 2.55
N LEU A 37 2.57 -10.08 2.80
CA LEU A 37 2.20 -8.86 2.08
C LEU A 37 2.67 -8.90 0.61
N THR A 38 3.70 -9.68 0.30
CA THR A 38 4.16 -9.82 -1.08
C THR A 38 3.11 -10.47 -1.95
N LEU A 39 2.27 -11.32 -1.37
CA LEU A 39 1.19 -11.98 -2.07
C LEU A 39 0.15 -10.96 -2.55
N ILE A 40 -0.19 -10.01 -1.69
CA ILE A 40 -1.11 -8.92 -2.05
C ILE A 40 -0.49 -8.05 -3.15
N ALA A 41 0.77 -7.65 -2.98
CA ALA A 41 1.47 -6.81 -3.95
C ALA A 41 1.52 -7.48 -5.32
N ARG A 42 1.74 -8.79 -5.34
CA ARG A 42 1.74 -9.56 -6.59
C ARG A 42 0.34 -9.57 -7.23
N ARG A 43 -0.70 -9.79 -6.43
CA ARG A 43 -2.07 -9.89 -6.94
C ARG A 43 -2.59 -8.55 -7.43
N VAL A 44 -2.25 -7.46 -6.73
CA VAL A 44 -2.75 -6.12 -7.05
C VAL A 44 -1.93 -5.45 -8.13
N TYR A 45 -0.61 -5.48 -8.01
CA TYR A 45 0.29 -4.74 -8.90
C TYR A 45 1.09 -5.64 -9.84
N GLY A 46 1.12 -6.94 -9.59
CA GLY A 46 2.03 -7.84 -10.29
C GLY A 46 3.49 -7.64 -9.88
N LEU A 47 3.75 -6.93 -8.79
CA LEU A 47 5.07 -6.52 -8.35
C LEU A 47 5.24 -6.86 -6.87
N PRO A 48 5.72 -8.07 -6.52
CA PRO A 48 5.84 -8.46 -5.11
C PRO A 48 6.73 -7.52 -4.28
N ASN A 49 7.68 -6.84 -4.93
CA ASN A 49 8.56 -5.89 -4.25
C ASN A 49 7.83 -4.64 -3.74
N GLU A 50 6.59 -4.43 -4.14
CA GLU A 50 5.78 -3.30 -3.66
C GLU A 50 5.05 -3.61 -2.34
N TRP A 51 5.45 -4.67 -1.64
CA TRP A 51 4.86 -5.01 -0.35
C TRP A 51 4.91 -3.86 0.68
N PRO A 52 5.94 -2.95 0.69
CA PRO A 52 5.92 -1.83 1.63
C PRO A 52 4.72 -0.91 1.46
N ILE A 53 4.20 -0.79 0.24
CA ILE A 53 3.01 0.01 -0.04
C ILE A 53 1.79 -0.62 0.62
N ILE A 54 1.69 -1.95 0.58
CA ILE A 54 0.60 -2.67 1.24
C ILE A 54 0.67 -2.44 2.76
N MET A 55 1.87 -2.56 3.33
CA MET A 55 2.09 -2.35 4.76
C MET A 55 1.64 -0.94 5.18
N ALA A 56 2.06 0.07 4.43
CA ALA A 56 1.71 1.47 4.71
C ALA A 56 0.21 1.69 4.61
N SER A 57 -0.44 1.16 3.57
CA SER A 57 -1.87 1.34 3.36
C SER A 57 -2.68 0.69 4.48
N ALA A 58 -2.22 -0.44 4.99
CA ALA A 58 -2.90 -1.15 6.07
C ALA A 58 -2.63 -0.54 7.45
N GLY A 59 -1.66 0.38 7.54
CA GLY A 59 -1.30 1.00 8.82
C GLY A 59 -0.48 0.09 9.73
N LEU A 60 0.18 -0.91 9.17
CA LEU A 60 1.03 -1.81 9.95
C LEU A 60 2.35 -1.13 10.29
N GLN A 61 2.87 -1.41 11.47
CA GLN A 61 4.13 -0.81 11.95
C GLN A 61 5.35 -1.65 11.55
N SER A 62 5.16 -2.93 11.29
CA SER A 62 6.24 -3.81 10.88
C SER A 62 5.70 -4.95 10.04
N VAL A 63 6.62 -5.65 9.33
CA VAL A 63 6.26 -6.80 8.50
C VAL A 63 5.81 -8.00 9.32
N ASP A 64 6.12 -8.00 10.61
CA ASP A 64 5.76 -9.10 11.50
C ASP A 64 4.34 -9.00 12.02
N GLU A 65 3.70 -7.84 11.88
CA GLU A 65 2.31 -7.71 12.27
C GLU A 65 1.41 -8.46 11.30
N PRO A 66 0.46 -9.24 11.82
CA PRO A 66 -0.49 -9.92 10.93
C PRO A 66 -1.46 -8.92 10.30
N LEU A 67 -1.79 -9.14 9.04
CA LEU A 67 -2.82 -8.38 8.35
C LEU A 67 -4.14 -9.10 8.47
N ASN A 68 -5.00 -8.63 9.35
CA ASN A 68 -6.34 -9.18 9.45
C ASN A 68 -7.14 -8.82 8.21
N GLU A 69 -8.12 -9.66 7.86
CA GLU A 69 -8.94 -9.42 6.69
C GLU A 69 -9.61 -8.04 6.77
N GLN A 70 -9.39 -7.23 5.74
CA GLN A 70 -9.92 -5.87 5.72
C GLN A 70 -9.90 -5.32 4.30
N LEU A 71 -10.63 -4.25 4.09
CA LEU A 71 -10.58 -3.50 2.83
C LEU A 71 -9.34 -2.62 2.85
N LEU A 72 -8.50 -2.77 1.83
CA LEU A 72 -7.34 -1.92 1.62
C LEU A 72 -7.66 -0.91 0.52
N VAL A 73 -7.33 0.36 0.77
CA VAL A 73 -7.45 1.41 -0.23
C VAL A 73 -6.03 1.75 -0.67
N LEU A 74 -5.71 1.39 -1.91
CA LEU A 74 -4.37 1.44 -2.45
C LEU A 74 -4.30 2.41 -3.63
N PRO A 75 -3.19 3.14 -3.82
CA PRO A 75 -3.04 3.93 -5.04
C PRO A 75 -2.94 3.01 -6.24
N THR A 76 -3.43 3.48 -7.38
CA THR A 76 -3.17 2.79 -8.64
C THR A 76 -1.67 2.84 -8.93
N LEU A 77 -1.20 1.99 -9.84
CA LEU A 77 0.22 1.99 -10.19
C LEU A 77 0.68 3.36 -10.70
N SER A 78 -0.16 4.02 -11.48
CA SER A 78 0.10 5.36 -11.99
C SER A 78 0.21 6.37 -10.85
N GLN A 79 -0.72 6.34 -9.89
CA GLN A 79 -0.67 7.21 -8.72
C GLN A 79 0.55 6.94 -7.87
N LEU A 80 0.92 5.68 -7.71
CA LEU A 80 2.09 5.28 -6.94
C LEU A 80 3.37 5.82 -7.55
N GLN A 81 3.50 5.72 -8.87
CA GLN A 81 4.66 6.25 -9.58
C GLN A 81 4.77 7.76 -9.44
N THR A 82 3.64 8.47 -9.49
CA THR A 82 3.61 9.91 -9.28
C THR A 82 4.07 10.28 -7.88
N LEU A 83 3.58 9.57 -6.86
CA LEU A 83 3.99 9.80 -5.47
C LEU A 83 5.48 9.57 -5.27
N LYS A 84 6.01 8.49 -5.82
CA LYS A 84 7.44 8.18 -5.74
C LYS A 84 8.27 9.26 -6.39
N ARG A 85 7.83 9.75 -7.53
CA ARG A 85 8.52 10.80 -8.28
C ARG A 85 8.53 12.12 -7.51
N GLU A 86 7.40 12.49 -6.94
CA GLU A 86 7.27 13.70 -6.14
C GLU A 86 8.19 13.68 -4.91
N LEU A 87 8.38 12.51 -4.31
CA LEU A 87 9.16 12.34 -3.10
C LEU A 87 10.62 11.93 -3.37
N GLY A 88 11.01 11.83 -4.63
CA GLY A 88 12.38 11.52 -5.00
C GLY A 88 12.81 10.09 -4.67
N VAL A 89 11.86 9.14 -4.65
CA VAL A 89 12.13 7.73 -4.32
C VAL A 89 12.61 6.94 -5.55
N ILE A 90 12.32 7.41 -6.74
CA ILE A 90 12.72 6.74 -7.97
C ILE A 90 14.14 7.12 -8.35
#